data_08079a75da42aa77ea6ae888bf4bb9f9
#
_entry.id   08079a75da42aa77ea6ae888bf4bb9f9
#
_cell.length_a   1.000
_cell.length_b   1.000
_cell.length_c   1.000
_cell.angle_alpha   90.00
_cell.angle_beta   90.00
_cell.angle_gamma   90.00
#
_symmetry.space_group_name_H-M   'P 1'
#
loop_
_entity.id
_entity.type
_entity.pdbx_description
1 polymer ?
#
loop_
_entity_poly.entity_id
_entity_poly.type
_entity_poly.pdbx_seq_one_letter_code
_entity_poly.pdbx_strand_id
1 'polypeptide(L)'
;MRKILMTSLLVCLALVSLGAQNKWTATWATAVERPFSASDMPKTSLSNHSLRQIIHVSIGGKKLRLQLSNEMSEQPVEIKSVYIADAGKGEAIDASTVTYLTFNGSRSVTIEPGKAVYTDAAAYKLKPLQRLSVTIYYGQTPPKATTHRGSRTTSFLMEGESKPKAAFAAVEKFEHWYNIAALEVEAPASTRCIACLGNSITDGRGTTTDMQNRWTDVMAETLGGKVAVINLGIGGNSVVSGGISAPASERFNRDILSQQGVTDVIIFQGVNDIGGIKDDGARTSRMLTKFYRLFAKKCREKGIRVYGGTITPFKNSSYYSAVHEQVRQTVNQWIRTSEYYDGCIDFDKATSDPKDKEALREEWQADWLHPNAAGYKAMGEFAAKAFLEFQKE
;
A
#
# COMPACT_ATOMS: atom_id res chain seq x y z
N MET A 1 -73.57 33.71 -17.38
CA MET A 1 -72.14 33.94 -17.65
C MET A 1 -71.33 33.45 -16.45
N ARG A 2 -70.76 32.24 -16.51
CA ARG A 2 -69.88 31.67 -15.45
C ARG A 2 -68.42 31.94 -15.83
N LYS A 3 -67.77 32.70 -15.02
CA LYS A 3 -66.30 32.91 -15.14
C LYS A 3 -65.59 31.70 -14.56
N ILE A 4 -64.80 31.00 -15.40
CA ILE A 4 -63.91 29.91 -14.99
C ILE A 4 -62.55 30.58 -14.61
N LEU A 5 -62.20 30.52 -13.34
CA LEU A 5 -60.87 30.88 -12.87
C LEU A 5 -59.94 29.68 -13.15
N MET A 6 -58.96 29.84 -14.05
CA MET A 6 -57.84 28.95 -14.21
C MET A 6 -56.75 29.30 -13.17
N THR A 7 -56.59 28.45 -12.20
CA THR A 7 -55.47 28.55 -11.22
C THR A 7 -54.30 27.80 -11.79
N SER A 8 -53.25 28.51 -12.24
CA SER A 8 -51.99 27.95 -12.70
C SER A 8 -51.17 27.53 -11.49
N LEU A 9 -50.99 26.21 -11.31
CA LEU A 9 -50.13 25.64 -10.29
C LEU A 9 -48.70 25.65 -10.82
N LEU A 10 -47.86 26.60 -10.38
CA LEU A 10 -46.42 26.62 -10.64
C LEU A 10 -45.78 25.54 -9.74
N VAL A 11 -45.40 24.40 -10.32
CA VAL A 11 -44.52 23.40 -9.67
C VAL A 11 -43.07 23.87 -9.81
N CYS A 12 -42.56 24.48 -8.77
CA CYS A 12 -41.12 24.69 -8.65
C CYS A 12 -40.40 23.36 -8.39
N LEU A 13 -39.86 22.74 -9.44
CA LEU A 13 -38.85 21.67 -9.28
C LEU A 13 -37.58 22.30 -8.68
N ALA A 14 -37.40 22.17 -7.39
CA ALA A 14 -36.09 22.38 -6.74
C ALA A 14 -35.18 21.27 -7.23
N LEU A 15 -34.32 21.56 -8.19
CA LEU A 15 -33.16 20.75 -8.50
C LEU A 15 -32.23 20.80 -7.28
N VAL A 16 -32.43 19.85 -6.36
CA VAL A 16 -31.42 19.56 -5.34
C VAL A 16 -30.23 19.03 -6.11
N SER A 17 -29.23 19.88 -6.37
CA SER A 17 -27.94 19.44 -6.81
C SER A 17 -27.38 18.58 -5.66
N LEU A 18 -27.46 17.26 -5.80
CA LEU A 18 -26.66 16.34 -4.98
C LEU A 18 -25.20 16.67 -5.30
N GLY A 19 -24.64 17.60 -4.55
CA GLY A 19 -23.20 17.86 -4.58
C GLY A 19 -22.53 16.51 -4.36
N ALA A 20 -21.62 16.13 -5.24
CA ALA A 20 -20.92 14.86 -5.16
C ALA A 20 -20.31 14.74 -3.76
N GLN A 21 -20.86 13.83 -2.95
CA GLN A 21 -20.40 13.62 -1.58
C GLN A 21 -18.93 13.17 -1.61
N ASN A 22 -18.08 13.82 -0.85
CA ASN A 22 -16.69 13.41 -0.71
C ASN A 22 -16.55 12.31 0.35
N LYS A 23 -15.53 11.48 0.20
CA LYS A 23 -15.10 10.47 1.17
C LYS A 23 -13.59 10.55 1.40
N TRP A 24 -13.14 10.10 2.56
CA TRP A 24 -11.73 9.84 2.77
C TRP A 24 -11.30 8.64 1.93
N THR A 25 -10.20 8.79 1.20
CA THR A 25 -9.65 7.74 0.34
C THR A 25 -8.13 7.68 0.53
N ALA A 26 -7.63 6.51 0.85
CA ALA A 26 -6.20 6.31 0.98
C ALA A 26 -5.52 6.53 -0.38
N THR A 27 -4.54 7.45 -0.39
CA THR A 27 -3.72 7.72 -1.58
C THR A 27 -2.34 7.07 -1.50
N TRP A 28 -1.92 6.74 -0.30
CA TRP A 28 -0.74 5.97 0.03
C TRP A 28 -1.01 5.19 1.32
N ALA A 29 -0.53 3.97 1.40
CA ALA A 29 -0.50 3.20 2.64
C ALA A 29 0.63 2.17 2.60
N THR A 30 1.03 1.70 3.77
CA THR A 30 1.97 0.60 3.94
C THR A 30 1.48 -0.37 5.01
N ALA A 31 1.81 -1.65 4.86
CA ALA A 31 1.50 -2.66 5.86
C ALA A 31 2.54 -2.57 6.99
N VAL A 32 2.10 -2.18 8.18
CA VAL A 32 3.00 -2.07 9.34
C VAL A 32 3.35 -3.43 9.92
N GLU A 33 4.59 -3.56 10.40
CA GLU A 33 5.17 -4.79 10.94
C GLU A 33 6.08 -4.51 12.15
N ARG A 34 6.40 -5.57 12.89
CA ARG A 34 7.43 -5.50 13.94
C ARG A 34 8.82 -5.57 13.30
N PRO A 35 9.84 -4.90 13.86
CA PRO A 35 11.23 -5.18 13.51
C PRO A 35 11.53 -6.66 13.74
N PHE A 36 12.08 -7.31 12.71
CA PHE A 36 12.45 -8.72 12.78
C PHE A 36 13.82 -8.91 13.44
N SER A 37 14.72 -7.97 13.19
CA SER A 37 16.08 -7.97 13.69
C SER A 37 16.53 -6.59 14.18
N ALA A 38 17.66 -6.51 14.85
CA ALA A 38 18.24 -5.23 15.27
C ALA A 38 18.58 -4.31 14.08
N SER A 39 18.88 -4.88 12.91
CA SER A 39 19.18 -4.11 11.70
C SER A 39 17.96 -3.44 11.07
N ASP A 40 16.76 -3.81 11.51
CA ASP A 40 15.51 -3.16 11.09
C ASP A 40 15.24 -1.87 11.87
N MET A 41 16.08 -1.54 12.85
CA MET A 41 16.04 -0.28 13.58
C MET A 41 17.26 0.58 13.24
N PRO A 42 17.16 1.91 13.27
CA PRO A 42 18.33 2.76 13.12
C PRO A 42 19.36 2.44 14.20
N LYS A 43 20.64 2.61 13.87
CA LYS A 43 21.72 2.49 14.87
C LYS A 43 21.62 3.58 15.92
N THR A 44 21.19 4.77 15.49
CA THR A 44 20.85 5.90 16.35
C THR A 44 19.39 5.77 16.79
N SER A 45 19.11 6.02 18.07
CA SER A 45 17.72 6.03 18.56
C SER A 45 16.85 7.05 17.83
N LEU A 46 15.58 6.73 17.61
CA LEU A 46 14.60 7.72 17.14
C LEU A 46 14.28 8.78 18.20
N SER A 47 14.49 8.48 19.50
CA SER A 47 14.18 9.41 20.59
C SER A 47 14.94 10.73 20.46
N ASN A 48 14.22 11.85 20.57
CA ASN A 48 14.73 13.22 20.41
C ASN A 48 15.37 13.52 19.04
N HIS A 49 14.98 12.76 18.00
CA HIS A 49 15.44 12.95 16.62
C HIS A 49 14.29 13.31 15.70
N SER A 50 14.59 13.95 14.59
CA SER A 50 13.67 14.16 13.48
C SER A 50 13.91 13.13 12.40
N LEU A 51 12.86 12.39 12.04
CA LEU A 51 12.87 11.42 10.96
C LEU A 51 12.11 11.98 9.76
N ARG A 52 12.77 12.09 8.62
CA ARG A 52 12.17 12.48 7.35
C ARG A 52 12.02 11.26 6.46
N GLN A 53 10.81 10.99 6.04
CA GLN A 53 10.42 9.83 5.24
C GLN A 53 9.72 10.33 3.97
N ILE A 54 10.04 9.72 2.84
CA ILE A 54 9.48 10.10 1.55
C ILE A 54 8.45 9.05 1.15
N ILE A 55 7.27 9.50 0.74
CA ILE A 55 6.20 8.64 0.21
C ILE A 55 5.81 9.10 -1.19
N HIS A 56 5.25 8.20 -2.00
CA HIS A 56 4.75 8.48 -3.35
C HIS A 56 3.25 8.22 -3.37
N VAL A 57 2.46 9.28 -3.55
CA VAL A 57 1.00 9.19 -3.52
C VAL A 57 0.44 8.84 -4.89
N SER A 58 -0.69 8.15 -4.94
CA SER A 58 -1.34 7.78 -6.20
C SER A 58 -2.30 8.85 -6.71
N ILE A 59 -3.20 9.37 -5.88
CA ILE A 59 -4.14 10.44 -6.24
C ILE A 59 -3.86 11.72 -5.46
N GLY A 60 -4.32 12.83 -5.99
CA GLY A 60 -4.23 14.13 -5.31
C GLY A 60 -5.51 14.51 -4.55
N GLY A 61 -5.45 15.66 -3.88
CA GLY A 61 -6.58 16.24 -3.15
C GLY A 61 -6.26 17.62 -2.61
N LYS A 62 -7.29 18.28 -2.08
CA LYS A 62 -7.13 19.62 -1.46
C LYS A 62 -7.08 19.56 0.07
N LYS A 63 -7.42 18.43 0.65
CA LYS A 63 -7.42 18.17 2.08
C LYS A 63 -6.91 16.76 2.31
N LEU A 64 -6.06 16.60 3.30
CA LEU A 64 -5.46 15.31 3.65
C LEU A 64 -5.41 15.10 5.17
N ARG A 65 -5.20 13.84 5.57
CA ARG A 65 -4.84 13.45 6.94
C ARG A 65 -3.88 12.26 6.90
N LEU A 66 -3.01 12.21 7.89
CA LEU A 66 -1.99 11.16 8.03
C LEU A 66 -2.38 10.22 9.17
N GLN A 67 -2.29 8.93 8.95
CA GLN A 67 -2.36 7.93 10.01
C GLN A 67 -0.96 7.60 10.52
N LEU A 68 -0.72 7.78 11.81
CA LEU A 68 0.45 7.28 12.51
C LEU A 68 0.08 6.01 13.29
N SER A 69 1.00 5.05 13.33
CA SER A 69 0.77 3.75 13.97
C SER A 69 1.86 3.41 14.99
N ASN A 70 1.43 2.93 16.14
CA ASN A 70 2.24 2.26 17.15
C ASN A 70 1.70 0.85 17.43
N GLU A 71 1.04 0.24 16.42
CA GLU A 71 0.32 -1.04 16.58
C GLU A 71 1.27 -2.22 16.81
N MET A 72 2.52 -2.11 16.37
CA MET A 72 3.51 -3.21 16.47
C MET A 72 4.48 -3.06 17.64
N SER A 73 4.36 -2.00 18.41
CA SER A 73 5.23 -1.72 19.57
C SER A 73 4.57 -2.11 20.88
N GLU A 74 5.39 -2.31 21.91
CA GLU A 74 4.97 -2.70 23.27
C GLU A 74 5.08 -1.53 24.27
N GLN A 75 5.56 -0.38 23.81
CA GLN A 75 5.70 0.84 24.60
C GLN A 75 5.11 2.04 23.87
N PRO A 76 4.71 3.11 24.57
CA PRO A 76 4.23 4.33 23.94
C PRO A 76 5.30 4.97 23.06
N VAL A 77 4.85 5.70 22.03
CA VAL A 77 5.70 6.59 21.23
C VAL A 77 5.24 8.02 21.39
N GLU A 78 6.16 8.93 21.75
CA GLU A 78 5.90 10.36 21.81
C GLU A 78 6.23 11.02 20.48
N ILE A 79 5.25 11.68 19.88
CA ILE A 79 5.40 12.54 18.73
C ILE A 79 5.32 13.99 19.21
N LYS A 80 6.39 14.77 19.05
CA LYS A 80 6.42 16.19 19.42
C LYS A 80 5.82 17.09 18.33
N SER A 81 6.11 16.75 17.08
CA SER A 81 5.51 17.43 15.93
C SER A 81 5.62 16.58 14.67
N VAL A 82 4.69 16.81 13.74
CA VAL A 82 4.73 16.25 12.38
C VAL A 82 4.50 17.38 11.39
N TYR A 83 5.28 17.44 10.33
CA TYR A 83 4.96 18.27 9.19
C TYR A 83 5.18 17.53 7.86
N ILE A 84 4.47 17.98 6.85
CA ILE A 84 4.59 17.50 5.47
C ILE A 84 5.08 18.65 4.58
N ALA A 85 5.72 18.29 3.48
CA ALA A 85 6.13 19.22 2.42
C ALA A 85 6.33 18.49 1.09
N ASP A 86 6.30 19.20 -0.02
CA ASP A 86 6.70 18.68 -1.31
C ASP A 86 8.15 18.18 -1.22
N ALA A 87 8.40 16.92 -1.60
CA ALA A 87 9.72 16.33 -1.53
C ALA A 87 10.61 16.82 -2.68
N GLY A 88 11.84 17.21 -2.35
CA GLY A 88 12.89 17.51 -3.31
C GLY A 88 13.78 16.28 -3.61
N LYS A 89 15.03 16.54 -3.96
CA LYS A 89 16.05 15.49 -4.15
C LYS A 89 16.65 15.11 -2.80
N GLY A 90 16.74 13.82 -2.50
CA GLY A 90 17.23 13.32 -1.22
C GLY A 90 16.39 13.81 -0.05
N GLU A 91 17.04 14.39 0.97
CA GLU A 91 16.40 14.98 2.17
C GLU A 91 15.80 16.38 1.97
N ALA A 92 15.97 16.98 0.79
CA ALA A 92 15.47 18.33 0.52
C ALA A 92 13.93 18.37 0.44
N ILE A 93 13.37 19.53 0.83
CA ILE A 93 11.94 19.84 0.71
C ILE A 93 11.73 21.23 0.11
N ASP A 94 10.57 21.47 -0.46
CA ASP A 94 10.12 22.83 -0.71
C ASP A 94 9.56 23.45 0.59
N ALA A 95 10.35 24.28 1.23
CA ALA A 95 10.00 24.90 2.50
C ALA A 95 8.76 25.82 2.43
N SER A 96 8.35 26.27 1.23
CA SER A 96 7.15 27.09 1.04
C SER A 96 5.86 26.27 1.17
N THR A 97 5.94 24.94 1.02
CA THR A 97 4.80 24.02 1.07
C THR A 97 4.60 23.39 2.45
N VAL A 98 5.46 23.71 3.42
CA VAL A 98 5.43 23.09 4.75
C VAL A 98 4.09 23.32 5.44
N THR A 99 3.47 22.22 5.86
CA THR A 99 2.23 22.22 6.63
C THR A 99 2.41 21.32 7.86
N TYR A 100 2.31 21.93 9.05
CA TYR A 100 2.28 21.18 10.31
C TYR A 100 0.93 20.48 10.49
N LEU A 101 0.98 19.23 10.86
CA LEU A 101 -0.21 18.44 11.18
C LEU A 101 -0.47 18.50 12.67
N THR A 102 -1.73 18.41 13.06
CA THR A 102 -2.18 18.45 14.46
C THR A 102 -2.98 17.23 14.85
N PHE A 103 -3.19 17.04 16.14
CA PHE A 103 -3.98 15.97 16.76
C PHE A 103 -4.94 16.63 17.74
N ASN A 104 -6.21 16.76 17.39
CA ASN A 104 -7.21 17.52 18.15
C ASN A 104 -6.72 18.96 18.48
N GLY A 105 -6.10 19.62 17.49
CA GLY A 105 -5.53 20.96 17.63
C GLY A 105 -4.13 21.00 18.25
N SER A 106 -3.62 19.93 18.84
CA SER A 106 -2.27 19.85 19.41
C SER A 106 -1.23 19.45 18.35
N ARG A 107 -0.02 19.99 18.41
CA ARG A 107 1.10 19.51 17.58
C ARG A 107 1.71 18.19 18.04
N SER A 108 1.48 17.80 19.26
CA SER A 108 2.04 16.60 19.87
C SER A 108 0.95 15.58 20.19
N VAL A 109 1.36 14.32 20.22
CA VAL A 109 0.53 13.18 20.64
C VAL A 109 1.43 12.07 21.21
N THR A 110 0.93 11.38 22.21
CA THR A 110 1.48 10.08 22.64
C THR A 110 0.58 8.98 22.09
N ILE A 111 1.17 8.04 21.36
CA ILE A 111 0.44 6.91 20.80
C ILE A 111 0.74 5.67 21.63
N GLU A 112 -0.29 5.15 22.31
CA GLU A 112 -0.18 3.97 23.15
C GLU A 112 0.15 2.70 22.34
N PRO A 113 0.73 1.67 22.96
CA PRO A 113 0.99 0.38 22.34
C PRO A 113 -0.27 -0.22 21.70
N GLY A 114 -0.13 -0.79 20.49
CA GLY A 114 -1.24 -1.41 19.78
C GLY A 114 -2.26 -0.44 19.22
N LYS A 115 -1.96 0.87 19.18
CA LYS A 115 -2.87 1.92 18.68
C LYS A 115 -2.34 2.62 17.45
N ALA A 116 -3.28 3.15 16.67
CA ALA A 116 -3.02 4.10 15.59
C ALA A 116 -3.88 5.36 15.78
N VAL A 117 -3.41 6.49 15.31
CA VAL A 117 -4.10 7.78 15.39
C VAL A 117 -4.07 8.49 14.05
N TYR A 118 -5.11 9.25 13.76
CA TYR A 118 -5.12 10.17 12.63
C TYR A 118 -4.77 11.57 13.09
N THR A 119 -4.08 12.31 12.23
CA THR A 119 -3.99 13.76 12.36
C THR A 119 -5.34 14.39 12.06
N ASP A 120 -5.52 15.65 12.49
CA ASP A 120 -6.58 16.49 12.01
C ASP A 120 -6.47 16.65 10.49
N ALA A 121 -7.59 16.93 9.84
CA ALA A 121 -7.61 17.22 8.41
C ALA A 121 -6.92 18.55 8.11
N ALA A 122 -5.91 18.54 7.26
CA ALA A 122 -5.13 19.71 6.87
C ALA A 122 -5.42 20.08 5.42
N ALA A 123 -5.53 21.39 5.15
CA ALA A 123 -5.56 21.89 3.78
C ALA A 123 -4.17 21.76 3.17
N TYR A 124 -4.08 21.05 2.06
CA TYR A 124 -2.85 20.82 1.31
C TYR A 124 -3.16 20.53 -0.15
N LYS A 125 -2.52 21.23 -1.08
CA LYS A 125 -2.71 21.01 -2.52
C LYS A 125 -1.82 19.86 -2.99
N LEU A 126 -2.24 18.62 -2.67
CA LEU A 126 -1.54 17.41 -3.10
C LEU A 126 -1.84 17.13 -4.58
N LYS A 127 -0.81 16.96 -5.39
CA LYS A 127 -0.96 16.56 -6.80
C LYS A 127 -0.97 15.03 -6.91
N PRO A 128 -1.66 14.46 -7.91
CA PRO A 128 -1.52 13.04 -8.22
C PRO A 128 -0.05 12.68 -8.50
N LEU A 129 0.37 11.47 -8.10
CA LEU A 129 1.72 10.92 -8.33
C LEU A 129 2.84 11.78 -7.75
N GLN A 130 2.53 12.57 -6.72
CA GLN A 130 3.51 13.44 -6.08
C GLN A 130 4.35 12.67 -5.06
N ARG A 131 5.63 13.03 -4.96
CA ARG A 131 6.47 12.64 -3.82
C ARG A 131 6.24 13.65 -2.69
N LEU A 132 5.88 13.14 -1.52
CA LEU A 132 5.63 13.93 -0.32
C LEU A 132 6.63 13.55 0.76
N SER A 133 7.18 14.54 1.43
CA SER A 133 8.01 14.36 2.62
C SER A 133 7.13 14.40 3.87
N VAL A 134 7.28 13.40 4.74
CA VAL A 134 6.71 13.37 6.09
C VAL A 134 7.88 13.48 7.07
N THR A 135 7.94 14.52 7.87
CA THR A 135 8.96 14.71 8.90
C THR A 135 8.34 14.65 10.29
N ILE A 136 8.79 13.70 11.10
CA ILE A 136 8.33 13.48 12.47
C ILE A 136 9.46 13.85 13.42
N TYR A 137 9.20 14.75 14.38
CA TYR A 137 10.08 14.97 15.51
C TYR A 137 9.57 14.17 16.71
N TYR A 138 10.38 13.24 17.18
CA TYR A 138 10.06 12.35 18.27
C TYR A 138 10.44 12.93 19.65
N GLY A 139 9.67 12.58 20.66
CA GLY A 139 10.11 12.58 22.05
C GLY A 139 10.72 11.23 22.42
N GLN A 140 10.15 10.55 23.41
CA GLN A 140 10.58 9.18 23.74
C GLN A 140 10.00 8.18 22.75
N THR A 141 10.81 7.20 22.37
CA THR A 141 10.40 6.12 21.45
C THR A 141 10.76 4.76 22.03
N PRO A 142 9.97 3.72 21.71
CA PRO A 142 10.33 2.35 22.06
C PRO A 142 11.59 1.90 21.31
N PRO A 143 12.38 0.97 21.88
CA PRO A 143 13.52 0.36 21.21
C PRO A 143 13.16 -0.39 19.91
N LYS A 144 11.91 -0.88 19.84
CA LYS A 144 11.32 -1.54 18.66
C LYS A 144 10.08 -0.78 18.24
N ALA A 145 10.27 0.21 17.38
CA ALA A 145 9.16 1.01 16.83
C ALA A 145 8.38 0.20 15.79
N THR A 146 7.11 0.53 15.64
CA THR A 146 6.30 0.08 14.50
C THR A 146 6.98 0.50 13.21
N THR A 147 7.24 -0.45 12.31
CA THR A 147 8.04 -0.23 11.10
C THR A 147 7.37 -0.80 9.86
N HIS A 148 7.89 -0.47 8.69
CA HIS A 148 7.80 -1.20 7.45
C HIS A 148 9.21 -1.30 6.86
N ARG A 149 9.75 -2.53 6.77
CA ARG A 149 11.16 -2.77 6.43
C ARG A 149 11.48 -2.61 4.95
N GLY A 150 10.48 -2.73 4.10
CA GLY A 150 10.62 -2.73 2.64
C GLY A 150 10.30 -1.40 1.99
N SER A 151 10.66 -0.24 2.58
CA SER A 151 10.29 1.06 2.02
C SER A 151 10.79 1.30 0.59
N ARG A 152 11.91 0.70 0.19
CA ARG A 152 12.60 0.96 -1.09
C ARG A 152 12.80 2.46 -1.35
N THR A 153 12.83 3.21 -0.26
CA THR A 153 12.93 4.66 -0.26
C THR A 153 13.77 5.08 0.91
N THR A 154 14.71 5.98 0.68
CA THR A 154 15.61 6.47 1.71
C THR A 154 14.86 7.34 2.71
N SER A 155 15.00 7.01 3.97
CA SER A 155 14.62 7.81 5.14
C SER A 155 15.86 8.45 5.75
N PHE A 156 15.69 9.63 6.33
CA PHE A 156 16.76 10.48 6.83
C PHE A 156 16.52 10.81 8.29
N LEU A 157 17.48 10.49 9.16
CA LEU A 157 17.44 10.78 10.60
C LEU A 157 18.35 11.97 10.91
N MET A 158 17.87 12.93 11.67
CA MET A 158 18.61 14.14 12.10
C MET A 158 18.49 14.28 13.62
N GLU A 159 19.55 14.67 14.29
CA GLU A 159 19.53 15.00 15.71
C GLU A 159 18.68 16.23 15.98
N GLY A 160 17.84 16.16 17.03
CA GLY A 160 17.00 17.25 17.46
C GLY A 160 15.84 17.58 16.52
N GLU A 161 15.23 18.74 16.74
CA GLU A 161 14.08 19.23 15.99
C GLU A 161 14.48 19.80 14.62
N SER A 162 13.92 19.26 13.56
CA SER A 162 14.05 19.80 12.20
C SER A 162 13.26 21.09 12.04
N LYS A 163 13.95 22.17 11.68
CA LYS A 163 13.33 23.43 11.29
C LYS A 163 13.19 23.49 9.77
N PRO A 164 11.98 23.68 9.22
CA PRO A 164 11.72 23.55 7.78
C PRO A 164 12.60 24.39 6.85
N LYS A 165 13.02 25.59 7.32
CA LYS A 165 13.89 26.50 6.54
C LYS A 165 15.38 26.26 6.72
N ALA A 166 15.78 25.40 7.66
CA ALA A 166 17.17 25.02 7.88
C ALA A 166 17.52 23.77 7.07
N ALA A 167 18.80 23.57 6.83
CA ALA A 167 19.30 22.33 6.24
C ALA A 167 18.97 21.14 7.14
N PHE A 168 18.56 20.02 6.54
CA PHE A 168 18.36 18.76 7.25
C PHE A 168 19.67 17.98 7.29
N ALA A 169 20.41 18.17 8.38
CA ALA A 169 21.71 17.51 8.58
C ALA A 169 21.50 16.05 9.00
N ALA A 170 21.28 15.15 8.03
CA ALA A 170 21.07 13.74 8.31
C ALA A 170 22.33 13.09 8.91
N VAL A 171 22.20 12.46 10.07
CA VAL A 171 23.25 11.69 10.76
C VAL A 171 23.21 10.22 10.38
N GLU A 172 22.06 9.73 9.94
CA GLU A 172 21.86 8.36 9.48
C GLU A 172 20.85 8.29 8.34
N LYS A 173 21.02 7.32 7.42
CA LYS A 173 20.12 7.03 6.30
C LYS A 173 19.86 5.52 6.25
N PHE A 174 18.60 5.15 5.94
CA PHE A 174 18.19 3.74 5.85
C PHE A 174 16.93 3.61 4.99
N GLU A 175 16.60 2.37 4.59
CA GLU A 175 15.45 2.07 3.71
C GLU A 175 14.32 1.40 4.49
N HIS A 176 13.79 2.10 5.50
CA HIS A 176 12.63 1.68 6.31
C HIS A 176 11.73 2.86 6.57
N TRP A 177 10.42 2.60 6.76
CA TRP A 177 9.48 3.58 7.30
C TRP A 177 9.14 3.25 8.76
N TYR A 178 8.95 4.27 9.58
CA TYR A 178 8.57 4.13 10.98
C TYR A 178 7.35 4.97 11.31
N ASN A 179 6.42 4.38 12.02
CA ASN A 179 5.22 5.00 12.58
C ASN A 179 4.28 5.67 11.57
N ILE A 180 4.52 5.65 10.28
CA ILE A 180 3.55 6.08 9.25
C ILE A 180 2.83 4.85 8.68
N ALA A 181 1.50 4.95 8.52
CA ALA A 181 0.69 3.83 8.05
C ALA A 181 -0.13 4.15 6.80
N ALA A 182 -0.79 5.30 6.74
CA ALA A 182 -1.57 5.73 5.58
C ALA A 182 -1.61 7.25 5.45
N LEU A 183 -1.68 7.74 4.21
CA LEU A 183 -2.07 9.11 3.88
C LEU A 183 -3.39 9.05 3.12
N GLU A 184 -4.37 9.80 3.60
CA GLU A 184 -5.70 9.87 3.01
C GLU A 184 -5.98 11.27 2.49
N VAL A 185 -6.75 11.35 1.40
CA VAL A 185 -7.25 12.60 0.85
C VAL A 185 -8.79 12.59 0.83
N GLU A 186 -9.38 13.77 0.93
CA GLU A 186 -10.79 13.96 0.67
C GLU A 186 -11.02 13.96 -0.85
N ALA A 187 -11.67 12.91 -1.35
CA ALA A 187 -11.89 12.67 -2.77
C ALA A 187 -13.39 12.42 -3.07
N PRO A 188 -13.86 12.61 -4.32
CA PRO A 188 -15.23 12.28 -4.71
C PRO A 188 -15.61 10.85 -4.30
N ALA A 189 -16.87 10.64 -3.88
CA ALA A 189 -17.33 9.30 -3.45
C ALA A 189 -17.19 8.23 -4.55
N SER A 190 -17.19 8.64 -5.83
CA SER A 190 -16.97 7.78 -6.99
C SER A 190 -15.49 7.36 -7.19
N THR A 191 -14.56 7.98 -6.45
CA THR A 191 -13.12 7.65 -6.59
C THR A 191 -12.87 6.20 -6.22
N ARG A 192 -12.20 5.47 -7.13
CA ARG A 192 -11.78 4.08 -6.93
C ARG A 192 -10.47 4.03 -6.14
N CYS A 193 -10.36 3.05 -5.26
CA CYS A 193 -9.15 2.78 -4.49
C CYS A 193 -8.86 1.28 -4.50
N ILE A 194 -7.70 0.91 -5.03
CA ILE A 194 -7.23 -0.47 -5.15
C ILE A 194 -6.22 -0.74 -4.03
N ALA A 195 -6.54 -1.66 -3.14
CA ALA A 195 -5.62 -2.15 -2.12
C ALA A 195 -4.90 -3.42 -2.63
N CYS A 196 -3.56 -3.39 -2.67
CA CYS A 196 -2.74 -4.49 -3.18
C CYS A 196 -2.18 -5.32 -2.02
N LEU A 197 -2.81 -6.45 -1.71
CA LEU A 197 -2.31 -7.43 -0.76
C LEU A 197 -1.22 -8.27 -1.40
N GLY A 198 -0.02 -8.28 -0.82
CA GLY A 198 1.09 -9.02 -1.41
C GLY A 198 2.22 -9.35 -0.44
N ASN A 199 3.25 -9.96 -1.02
CA ASN A 199 4.52 -10.30 -0.38
C ASN A 199 5.66 -9.38 -0.87
N SER A 200 6.91 -9.86 -0.88
CA SER A 200 8.09 -9.12 -1.34
C SER A 200 7.99 -8.62 -2.78
N ILE A 201 7.24 -9.31 -3.65
CA ILE A 201 7.04 -8.88 -5.04
C ILE A 201 6.13 -7.64 -5.08
N THR A 202 5.11 -7.57 -4.23
CA THR A 202 4.28 -6.37 -4.12
C THR A 202 4.98 -5.26 -3.34
N ASP A 203 5.70 -5.60 -2.27
CA ASP A 203 6.55 -4.69 -1.50
C ASP A 203 7.65 -4.04 -2.36
N GLY A 204 8.09 -4.73 -3.42
CA GLY A 204 8.99 -4.18 -4.43
C GLY A 204 10.45 -4.61 -4.28
N ARG A 205 10.75 -5.80 -3.74
CA ARG A 205 12.13 -6.32 -3.75
C ARG A 205 12.63 -6.47 -5.19
N GLY A 206 13.81 -5.92 -5.49
CA GLY A 206 14.37 -5.88 -6.84
C GLY A 206 14.08 -4.58 -7.60
N THR A 207 13.32 -3.65 -7.03
CA THR A 207 13.16 -2.28 -7.54
C THR A 207 14.40 -1.43 -7.27
N THR A 208 14.47 -0.27 -7.89
CA THR A 208 15.56 0.69 -7.66
C THR A 208 15.19 1.63 -6.52
N THR A 209 16.05 1.72 -5.52
CA THR A 209 15.86 2.61 -4.37
C THR A 209 15.58 4.05 -4.82
N ASP A 210 14.61 4.71 -4.19
CA ASP A 210 14.12 6.06 -4.44
C ASP A 210 13.43 6.31 -5.80
N MET A 211 13.35 5.31 -6.69
CA MET A 211 12.76 5.47 -8.02
C MET A 211 11.24 5.25 -8.02
N GLN A 212 10.66 4.77 -6.94
CA GLN A 212 9.20 4.51 -6.84
C GLN A 212 8.68 3.68 -8.02
N ASN A 213 9.35 2.58 -8.33
CA ASN A 213 9.09 1.75 -9.52
C ASN A 213 8.62 0.33 -9.19
N ARG A 214 7.84 0.17 -8.11
CA ARG A 214 7.09 -1.05 -7.83
C ARG A 214 6.00 -1.23 -8.88
N TRP A 215 5.52 -2.44 -9.10
CA TRP A 215 4.40 -2.63 -10.04
C TRP A 215 3.14 -1.81 -9.62
N THR A 216 2.94 -1.56 -8.33
CA THR A 216 1.84 -0.73 -7.80
C THR A 216 2.01 0.75 -8.12
N ASP A 217 3.25 1.28 -8.06
CA ASP A 217 3.56 2.65 -8.47
C ASP A 217 3.33 2.82 -9.97
N VAL A 218 3.85 1.89 -10.79
CA VAL A 218 3.67 1.89 -12.25
C VAL A 218 2.19 1.74 -12.62
N MET A 219 1.42 0.92 -11.89
CA MET A 219 -0.02 0.81 -12.09
C MET A 219 -0.72 2.16 -11.84
N ALA A 220 -0.39 2.87 -10.75
CA ALA A 220 -0.94 4.18 -10.45
C ALA A 220 -0.61 5.23 -11.54
N GLU A 221 0.64 5.23 -12.01
CA GLU A 221 1.10 6.09 -13.10
C GLU A 221 0.36 5.79 -14.41
N THR A 222 0.23 4.51 -14.77
CA THR A 222 -0.48 4.06 -16.00
C THR A 222 -1.97 4.41 -15.95
N LEU A 223 -2.58 4.40 -14.75
CA LEU A 223 -3.95 4.87 -14.53
C LEU A 223 -4.06 6.41 -14.46
N GLY A 224 -2.95 7.12 -14.68
CA GLY A 224 -2.89 8.59 -14.76
C GLY A 224 -3.21 9.30 -13.45
N GLY A 225 -3.00 8.65 -12.30
CA GLY A 225 -3.30 9.22 -10.99
C GLY A 225 -4.81 9.49 -10.77
N LYS A 226 -5.69 8.80 -11.48
CA LYS A 226 -7.16 8.93 -11.38
C LYS A 226 -7.79 7.89 -10.47
N VAL A 227 -7.08 6.80 -10.21
CA VAL A 227 -7.46 5.70 -9.33
C VAL A 227 -6.40 5.61 -8.24
N ALA A 228 -6.83 5.55 -6.98
CA ALA A 228 -5.91 5.32 -5.89
C ALA A 228 -5.39 3.88 -5.93
N VAL A 229 -4.09 3.72 -5.75
CA VAL A 229 -3.44 2.41 -5.63
C VAL A 229 -2.57 2.45 -4.37
N ILE A 230 -2.84 1.56 -3.42
CA ILE A 230 -2.09 1.46 -2.16
C ILE A 230 -1.41 0.11 -2.05
N ASN A 231 -0.15 0.14 -1.61
CA ASN A 231 0.71 -1.04 -1.53
C ASN A 231 0.73 -1.59 -0.10
N LEU A 232 0.23 -2.80 0.08
CA LEU A 232 0.17 -3.50 1.36
C LEU A 232 0.94 -4.84 1.31
N GLY A 233 2.01 -4.86 0.51
CA GLY A 233 3.00 -5.91 0.46
C GLY A 233 3.88 -5.93 1.71
N ILE A 234 4.36 -7.11 2.10
CA ILE A 234 5.37 -7.32 3.14
C ILE A 234 6.40 -8.33 2.65
N GLY A 235 7.68 -8.02 2.76
CA GLY A 235 8.75 -8.92 2.40
C GLY A 235 8.69 -10.26 3.16
N GLY A 236 8.78 -11.39 2.45
CA GLY A 236 8.75 -12.73 3.05
C GLY A 236 7.41 -13.16 3.64
N ASN A 237 6.31 -12.48 3.31
CA ASN A 237 5.00 -12.73 3.91
C ASN A 237 4.27 -13.92 3.28
N SER A 238 3.70 -14.77 4.11
CA SER A 238 2.85 -15.91 3.73
C SER A 238 1.37 -15.58 3.88
N VAL A 239 0.52 -16.41 3.31
CA VAL A 239 -0.95 -16.33 3.47
C VAL A 239 -1.39 -17.04 4.72
N VAL A 240 -0.90 -18.27 4.93
CA VAL A 240 -1.44 -19.22 5.91
C VAL A 240 -0.76 -19.10 7.26
N SER A 241 0.55 -19.29 7.28
CA SER A 241 1.36 -19.26 8.50
C SER A 241 2.85 -19.21 8.14
N GLY A 242 3.67 -18.85 9.12
CA GLY A 242 5.12 -18.71 8.90
C GLY A 242 5.48 -17.48 8.08
N GLY A 243 6.69 -17.50 7.52
CA GLY A 243 7.25 -16.33 6.85
C GLY A 243 7.75 -15.28 7.85
N ILE A 244 8.01 -14.09 7.32
CA ILE A 244 8.40 -12.94 8.12
C ILE A 244 7.13 -12.10 8.34
N SER A 245 6.88 -11.65 9.56
CA SER A 245 5.70 -10.89 9.98
C SER A 245 4.40 -11.71 10.00
N ALA A 246 3.32 -11.12 10.54
CA ALA A 246 2.00 -11.75 10.61
C ALA A 246 1.52 -12.16 9.22
N PRO A 247 1.05 -13.40 9.03
CA PRO A 247 0.57 -13.87 7.74
C PRO A 247 -0.67 -13.08 7.28
N ALA A 248 -0.97 -13.13 5.99
CA ALA A 248 -2.14 -12.42 5.43
C ALA A 248 -3.45 -12.83 6.12
N SER A 249 -3.58 -14.08 6.57
CA SER A 249 -4.74 -14.58 7.33
C SER A 249 -5.02 -13.80 8.61
N GLU A 250 -4.00 -13.26 9.25
CA GLU A 250 -4.12 -12.48 10.49
C GLU A 250 -4.23 -10.97 10.23
N ARG A 251 -3.46 -10.44 9.25
CA ARG A 251 -3.38 -9.00 8.99
C ARG A 251 -4.44 -8.46 8.01
N PHE A 252 -5.20 -9.32 7.34
CA PHE A 252 -6.14 -8.93 6.29
C PHE A 252 -7.16 -7.87 6.73
N ASN A 253 -7.73 -8.01 7.92
CA ASN A 253 -8.70 -7.04 8.43
C ASN A 253 -8.05 -5.66 8.66
N ARG A 254 -6.87 -5.63 9.27
CA ARG A 254 -6.12 -4.41 9.56
C ARG A 254 -5.62 -3.74 8.28
N ASP A 255 -4.94 -4.50 7.42
CA ASP A 255 -4.23 -3.92 6.29
C ASP A 255 -5.13 -3.65 5.08
N ILE A 256 -6.24 -4.39 4.94
CA ILE A 256 -7.13 -4.26 3.77
C ILE A 256 -8.47 -3.63 4.15
N LEU A 257 -9.20 -4.29 5.06
CA LEU A 257 -10.60 -3.92 5.30
C LEU A 257 -10.80 -2.65 6.14
N SER A 258 -9.75 -2.18 6.83
CA SER A 258 -9.77 -0.93 7.59
C SER A 258 -9.31 0.29 6.77
N GLN A 259 -8.70 0.08 5.59
CA GLN A 259 -8.25 1.18 4.74
C GLN A 259 -9.43 1.98 4.21
N GLN A 260 -9.31 3.30 4.26
CA GLN A 260 -10.41 4.19 3.88
C GLN A 260 -10.58 4.29 2.37
N GLY A 261 -11.82 4.23 1.95
CA GLY A 261 -12.21 4.43 0.56
C GLY A 261 -11.91 3.26 -0.39
N VAL A 262 -11.39 2.14 0.10
CA VAL A 262 -11.12 0.94 -0.72
C VAL A 262 -12.40 0.45 -1.38
N THR A 263 -12.31 0.27 -2.69
CA THR A 263 -13.37 -0.24 -3.55
C THR A 263 -13.00 -1.53 -4.25
N ASP A 264 -11.70 -1.83 -4.28
CA ASP A 264 -11.10 -2.93 -5.02
C ASP A 264 -9.91 -3.50 -4.25
N VAL A 265 -9.72 -4.81 -4.34
CA VAL A 265 -8.56 -5.50 -3.77
C VAL A 265 -7.91 -6.40 -4.81
N ILE A 266 -6.61 -6.30 -4.97
CA ILE A 266 -5.80 -7.28 -5.70
C ILE A 266 -5.12 -8.18 -4.68
N ILE A 267 -5.39 -9.49 -4.74
CA ILE A 267 -4.74 -10.51 -3.92
C ILE A 267 -3.63 -11.16 -4.76
N PHE A 268 -2.39 -10.79 -4.49
CA PHE A 268 -1.20 -11.35 -5.16
C PHE A 268 -0.23 -11.90 -4.12
N GLN A 269 -0.51 -13.12 -3.66
CA GLN A 269 0.16 -13.78 -2.52
C GLN A 269 0.35 -15.27 -2.78
N GLY A 270 1.14 -15.97 -1.94
CA GLY A 270 1.23 -17.42 -1.87
C GLY A 270 2.58 -18.01 -2.24
N VAL A 271 3.48 -17.26 -2.88
CA VAL A 271 4.81 -17.78 -3.29
C VAL A 271 5.65 -18.23 -2.10
N ASN A 272 5.55 -17.53 -0.94
CA ASN A 272 6.28 -17.91 0.27
C ASN A 272 5.69 -19.15 0.96
N ASP A 273 4.37 -19.36 0.87
CA ASP A 273 3.74 -20.60 1.33
C ASP A 273 4.22 -21.77 0.49
N ILE A 274 4.34 -21.61 -0.83
CA ILE A 274 4.83 -22.64 -1.76
C ILE A 274 6.32 -22.91 -1.52
N GLY A 275 7.15 -21.86 -1.40
CA GLY A 275 8.60 -22.01 -1.14
C GLY A 275 8.92 -22.70 0.19
N GLY A 276 7.98 -22.77 1.12
CA GLY A 276 8.09 -23.44 2.41
C GLY A 276 7.64 -24.92 2.43
N ILE A 277 7.13 -25.45 1.31
CA ILE A 277 6.61 -26.84 1.23
C ILE A 277 7.76 -27.86 1.45
N LYS A 278 7.46 -28.89 2.23
CA LYS A 278 8.36 -30.02 2.51
C LYS A 278 7.71 -31.39 2.22
N ASP A 279 6.46 -31.37 1.75
CA ASP A 279 5.65 -32.56 1.42
C ASP A 279 5.20 -32.50 -0.05
N ASP A 280 4.09 -33.14 -0.40
CA ASP A 280 3.50 -33.13 -1.74
C ASP A 280 2.75 -31.84 -2.10
N GLY A 281 2.69 -30.88 -1.18
CA GLY A 281 2.05 -29.59 -1.38
C GLY A 281 0.53 -29.57 -1.45
N ALA A 282 -0.13 -30.72 -1.38
CA ALA A 282 -1.59 -30.81 -1.47
C ALA A 282 -2.30 -30.03 -0.36
N ARG A 283 -1.73 -30.03 0.86
CA ARG A 283 -2.22 -29.24 1.98
C ARG A 283 -2.09 -27.74 1.70
N THR A 284 -0.93 -27.30 1.19
CA THR A 284 -0.67 -25.89 0.88
C THR A 284 -1.65 -25.37 -0.17
N SER A 285 -1.88 -26.09 -1.26
CA SER A 285 -2.87 -25.71 -2.29
C SER A 285 -4.27 -25.52 -1.69
N ARG A 286 -4.73 -26.48 -0.86
CA ARG A 286 -6.05 -26.39 -0.20
C ARG A 286 -6.13 -25.21 0.76
N MET A 287 -5.08 -24.93 1.53
CA MET A 287 -5.08 -23.82 2.50
C MET A 287 -5.05 -22.47 1.79
N LEU A 288 -4.23 -22.29 0.75
CA LEU A 288 -4.20 -21.07 -0.04
C LEU A 288 -5.58 -20.76 -0.63
N THR A 289 -6.19 -21.72 -1.33
CA THR A 289 -7.52 -21.53 -1.94
C THR A 289 -8.62 -21.30 -0.89
N LYS A 290 -8.52 -21.92 0.30
CA LYS A 290 -9.42 -21.67 1.42
C LYS A 290 -9.34 -20.20 1.88
N PHE A 291 -8.14 -19.66 2.09
CA PHE A 291 -7.97 -18.27 2.55
C PHE A 291 -8.34 -17.27 1.47
N TYR A 292 -8.05 -17.55 0.20
CA TYR A 292 -8.48 -16.68 -0.90
C TYR A 292 -10.00 -16.54 -0.96
N ARG A 293 -10.75 -17.65 -0.81
CA ARG A 293 -12.23 -17.60 -0.70
C ARG A 293 -12.69 -16.78 0.51
N LEU A 294 -12.02 -16.96 1.65
CA LEU A 294 -12.36 -16.21 2.87
C LEU A 294 -12.13 -14.71 2.68
N PHE A 295 -11.01 -14.32 2.08
CA PHE A 295 -10.70 -12.92 1.80
C PHE A 295 -11.71 -12.32 0.83
N ALA A 296 -12.02 -13.02 -0.25
CA ALA A 296 -13.02 -12.58 -1.23
C ALA A 296 -14.40 -12.41 -0.59
N LYS A 297 -14.84 -13.37 0.25
CA LYS A 297 -16.10 -13.27 0.98
C LYS A 297 -16.14 -12.02 1.87
N LYS A 298 -15.08 -11.78 2.67
CA LYS A 298 -14.99 -10.60 3.55
C LYS A 298 -15.02 -9.28 2.76
N CYS A 299 -14.41 -9.23 1.58
CA CYS A 299 -14.47 -8.07 0.69
C CYS A 299 -15.88 -7.84 0.16
N ARG A 300 -16.54 -8.89 -0.33
CA ARG A 300 -17.92 -8.80 -0.85
C ARG A 300 -18.92 -8.34 0.21
N GLU A 301 -18.76 -8.78 1.46
CA GLU A 301 -19.59 -8.31 2.60
C GLU A 301 -19.48 -6.79 2.81
N LYS A 302 -18.41 -6.15 2.31
CA LYS A 302 -18.20 -4.70 2.34
C LYS A 302 -18.43 -4.01 0.99
N GLY A 303 -18.92 -4.73 -0.01
CA GLY A 303 -19.11 -4.18 -1.37
C GLY A 303 -17.80 -3.91 -2.11
N ILE A 304 -16.69 -4.57 -1.72
CA ILE A 304 -15.37 -4.42 -2.32
C ILE A 304 -15.18 -5.52 -3.37
N ARG A 305 -14.79 -5.14 -4.60
CA ARG A 305 -14.46 -6.09 -5.67
C ARG A 305 -13.07 -6.71 -5.45
N VAL A 306 -12.90 -7.95 -5.88
CA VAL A 306 -11.68 -8.71 -5.63
C VAL A 306 -11.12 -9.27 -6.92
N TYR A 307 -9.84 -9.03 -7.16
CA TYR A 307 -9.11 -9.57 -8.30
C TYR A 307 -7.98 -10.48 -7.82
N GLY A 308 -7.85 -11.64 -8.45
CA GLY A 308 -6.78 -12.58 -8.17
C GLY A 308 -5.57 -12.31 -9.05
N GLY A 309 -4.40 -12.12 -8.46
CA GLY A 309 -3.11 -12.12 -9.17
C GLY A 309 -2.51 -13.52 -9.19
N THR A 310 -2.23 -14.08 -10.37
CA THR A 310 -1.57 -15.39 -10.45
C THR A 310 -0.11 -15.30 -10.02
N ILE A 311 0.36 -16.33 -9.31
CA ILE A 311 1.73 -16.41 -8.78
C ILE A 311 2.70 -16.52 -9.96
N THR A 312 3.68 -15.60 -10.01
CA THR A 312 4.70 -15.55 -11.05
C THR A 312 5.59 -16.80 -11.08
N PRO A 313 6.18 -17.15 -12.23
CA PRO A 313 7.14 -18.25 -12.31
C PRO A 313 8.39 -17.98 -11.45
N PHE A 314 9.05 -19.03 -10.97
CA PHE A 314 10.24 -18.90 -10.12
C PHE A 314 11.29 -20.00 -10.34
N LYS A 315 11.33 -20.64 -11.53
CA LYS A 315 12.39 -21.58 -11.91
C LYS A 315 13.75 -20.88 -11.83
N ASN A 316 14.77 -21.62 -11.48
CA ASN A 316 16.13 -21.17 -11.18
C ASN A 316 16.28 -20.42 -9.83
N SER A 317 15.21 -20.13 -9.10
CA SER A 317 15.30 -19.61 -7.74
C SER A 317 15.49 -20.74 -6.72
N SER A 318 15.88 -20.38 -5.49
CA SER A 318 15.96 -21.33 -4.36
C SER A 318 14.59 -21.92 -3.95
N TYR A 319 13.49 -21.33 -4.44
CA TYR A 319 12.13 -21.84 -4.17
C TYR A 319 11.69 -22.93 -5.13
N TYR A 320 12.43 -23.15 -6.23
CA TYR A 320 11.98 -24.09 -7.26
C TYR A 320 12.17 -25.55 -6.87
N SER A 321 11.14 -26.32 -7.09
CA SER A 321 11.15 -27.78 -7.24
C SER A 321 9.97 -28.19 -8.13
N ALA A 322 9.98 -29.42 -8.65
CA ALA A 322 8.86 -29.92 -9.45
C ALA A 322 7.54 -29.93 -8.65
N VAL A 323 7.59 -30.23 -7.35
CA VAL A 323 6.42 -30.17 -6.46
C VAL A 323 5.92 -28.74 -6.31
N HIS A 324 6.82 -27.78 -6.07
CA HIS A 324 6.45 -26.38 -5.90
C HIS A 324 5.82 -25.80 -7.18
N GLU A 325 6.37 -26.14 -8.34
CA GLU A 325 5.80 -25.76 -9.64
C GLU A 325 4.41 -26.36 -9.86
N GLN A 326 4.21 -27.63 -9.55
CA GLN A 326 2.90 -28.27 -9.64
C GLN A 326 1.87 -27.57 -8.73
N VAL A 327 2.25 -27.18 -7.51
CA VAL A 327 1.39 -26.45 -6.58
C VAL A 327 1.10 -25.05 -7.13
N ARG A 328 2.10 -24.34 -7.67
CA ARG A 328 1.93 -23.04 -8.30
C ARG A 328 0.91 -23.11 -9.43
N GLN A 329 1.04 -24.06 -10.33
CA GLN A 329 0.10 -24.26 -11.44
C GLN A 329 -1.31 -24.59 -10.95
N THR A 330 -1.44 -25.46 -9.95
CA THR A 330 -2.73 -25.79 -9.35
C THR A 330 -3.43 -24.58 -8.75
N VAL A 331 -2.69 -23.77 -8.02
CA VAL A 331 -3.21 -22.54 -7.39
C VAL A 331 -3.54 -21.49 -8.46
N ASN A 332 -2.68 -21.31 -9.47
CA ASN A 332 -2.90 -20.37 -10.57
C ASN A 332 -4.13 -20.76 -11.41
N GLN A 333 -4.32 -22.04 -11.66
CA GLN A 333 -5.52 -22.51 -12.36
C GLN A 333 -6.78 -22.17 -11.56
N TRP A 334 -6.75 -22.37 -10.23
CA TRP A 334 -7.86 -21.98 -9.38
C TRP A 334 -8.11 -20.46 -9.42
N ILE A 335 -7.05 -19.61 -9.39
CA ILE A 335 -7.18 -18.15 -9.47
C ILE A 335 -7.85 -17.74 -10.80
N ARG A 336 -7.46 -18.37 -11.93
CA ARG A 336 -8.00 -18.06 -13.26
C ARG A 336 -9.48 -18.41 -13.43
N THR A 337 -9.95 -19.46 -12.74
CA THR A 337 -11.30 -20.02 -12.93
C THR A 337 -12.25 -19.77 -11.76
N SER A 338 -11.79 -19.05 -10.74
CA SER A 338 -12.54 -18.89 -9.50
C SER A 338 -13.70 -17.89 -9.65
N GLU A 339 -14.91 -18.34 -9.34
CA GLU A 339 -16.11 -17.49 -9.20
C GLU A 339 -16.07 -16.53 -8.00
N TYR A 340 -15.08 -16.71 -7.11
CA TYR A 340 -14.88 -15.85 -5.95
C TYR A 340 -14.20 -14.51 -6.31
N TYR A 341 -13.64 -14.41 -7.51
CA TYR A 341 -12.96 -13.21 -8.00
C TYR A 341 -13.78 -12.53 -9.09
N ASP A 342 -13.76 -11.22 -9.08
CA ASP A 342 -14.41 -10.38 -10.09
C ASP A 342 -13.51 -10.22 -11.34
N GLY A 343 -12.32 -10.81 -11.34
CA GLY A 343 -11.40 -10.87 -12.46
C GLY A 343 -10.05 -11.45 -12.06
N CYS A 344 -9.23 -11.78 -13.07
CA CYS A 344 -7.89 -12.36 -12.90
C CYS A 344 -6.83 -11.49 -13.59
N ILE A 345 -5.84 -11.05 -12.82
CA ILE A 345 -4.62 -10.42 -13.34
C ILE A 345 -3.57 -11.51 -13.51
N ASP A 346 -3.44 -12.02 -14.73
CA ASP A 346 -2.59 -13.18 -15.02
C ASP A 346 -1.10 -12.80 -15.11
N PHE A 347 -0.50 -12.47 -13.96
CA PHE A 347 0.93 -12.16 -13.87
C PHE A 347 1.83 -13.31 -14.31
N ASP A 348 1.41 -14.57 -14.07
CA ASP A 348 2.13 -15.76 -14.56
C ASP A 348 2.32 -15.69 -16.08
N LYS A 349 1.23 -15.53 -16.82
CA LYS A 349 1.26 -15.39 -18.28
C LYS A 349 2.03 -14.15 -18.73
N ALA A 350 1.89 -13.04 -18.01
CA ALA A 350 2.52 -11.77 -18.38
C ALA A 350 4.04 -11.79 -18.21
N THR A 351 4.56 -12.53 -17.20
CA THR A 351 5.99 -12.47 -16.83
C THR A 351 6.80 -13.71 -17.23
N SER A 352 6.13 -14.81 -17.61
CA SER A 352 6.83 -16.05 -17.98
C SER A 352 7.67 -15.89 -19.25
N ASP A 353 8.81 -16.54 -19.29
CA ASP A 353 9.64 -16.65 -20.48
C ASP A 353 8.89 -17.36 -21.61
N PRO A 354 8.95 -16.88 -22.86
CA PRO A 354 8.29 -17.53 -23.98
C PRO A 354 8.76 -18.98 -24.25
N LYS A 355 10.02 -19.28 -23.92
CA LYS A 355 10.66 -20.58 -24.16
C LYS A 355 10.54 -21.51 -22.94
N ASP A 356 10.40 -20.96 -21.72
CA ASP A 356 10.28 -21.71 -20.48
C ASP A 356 9.24 -21.08 -19.55
N LYS A 357 8.01 -21.61 -19.56
CA LYS A 357 6.88 -21.06 -18.80
C LYS A 357 7.02 -21.17 -17.29
N GLU A 358 7.98 -21.92 -16.79
CA GLU A 358 8.27 -22.06 -15.38
C GLU A 358 9.25 -20.98 -14.86
N ALA A 359 9.90 -20.24 -15.77
CA ALA A 359 10.88 -19.18 -15.47
C ALA A 359 10.33 -17.78 -15.75
N LEU A 360 10.78 -16.79 -14.96
CA LEU A 360 10.66 -15.37 -15.33
C LEU A 360 11.49 -15.11 -16.60
N ARG A 361 11.08 -14.13 -17.41
CA ARG A 361 11.93 -13.63 -18.50
C ARG A 361 13.29 -13.19 -17.95
N GLU A 362 14.35 -13.60 -18.62
CA GLU A 362 15.72 -13.33 -18.18
C GLU A 362 16.00 -11.83 -17.98
N GLU A 363 15.52 -11.00 -18.88
CA GLU A 363 15.67 -9.54 -18.83
C GLU A 363 14.82 -8.85 -17.76
N TRP A 364 13.86 -9.57 -17.13
CA TRP A 364 12.91 -9.02 -16.14
C TRP A 364 13.15 -9.51 -14.72
N GLN A 365 14.12 -10.38 -14.49
CA GLN A 365 14.37 -10.96 -13.18
C GLN A 365 15.57 -10.31 -12.46
N ALA A 366 15.58 -10.37 -11.13
CA ALA A 366 16.66 -9.95 -10.26
C ALA A 366 17.40 -11.15 -9.62
N ASP A 367 16.66 -12.16 -9.20
CA ASP A 367 17.15 -13.37 -8.52
C ASP A 367 16.29 -14.61 -8.84
N TRP A 368 15.64 -14.61 -9.99
CA TRP A 368 14.70 -15.63 -10.50
C TRP A 368 13.41 -15.83 -9.68
N LEU A 369 13.25 -15.10 -8.57
CA LEU A 369 12.03 -15.04 -7.77
C LEU A 369 11.37 -13.65 -7.86
N HIS A 370 12.19 -12.62 -7.79
CA HIS A 370 11.75 -11.22 -7.79
C HIS A 370 12.02 -10.58 -9.15
N PRO A 371 11.06 -9.86 -9.71
CA PRO A 371 11.29 -9.02 -10.87
C PRO A 371 12.29 -7.89 -10.58
N ASN A 372 13.01 -7.44 -11.60
CA ASN A 372 13.75 -6.19 -11.58
C ASN A 372 12.85 -5.01 -11.99
N ALA A 373 13.40 -3.80 -12.09
CA ALA A 373 12.64 -2.60 -12.44
C ALA A 373 11.87 -2.72 -13.78
N ALA A 374 12.46 -3.40 -14.79
CA ALA A 374 11.81 -3.62 -16.09
C ALA A 374 10.64 -4.61 -15.98
N GLY A 375 10.81 -5.67 -15.21
CA GLY A 375 9.74 -6.64 -14.92
C GLY A 375 8.60 -5.99 -14.14
N TYR A 376 8.90 -5.18 -13.13
CA TYR A 376 7.88 -4.43 -12.39
C TYR A 376 7.12 -3.42 -13.26
N LYS A 377 7.82 -2.77 -14.20
CA LYS A 377 7.17 -1.90 -15.18
C LYS A 377 6.16 -2.67 -16.02
N ALA A 378 6.55 -3.80 -16.58
CA ALA A 378 5.67 -4.64 -17.37
C ALA A 378 4.47 -5.15 -16.55
N MET A 379 4.68 -5.56 -15.30
CA MET A 379 3.60 -6.00 -14.39
C MET A 379 2.61 -4.88 -14.10
N GLY A 380 3.09 -3.67 -13.80
CA GLY A 380 2.23 -2.53 -13.47
C GLY A 380 1.37 -2.07 -14.65
N GLU A 381 1.97 -1.97 -15.85
CA GLU A 381 1.26 -1.65 -17.08
C GLU A 381 0.21 -2.72 -17.43
N PHE A 382 0.55 -4.00 -17.26
CA PHE A 382 -0.38 -5.12 -17.45
C PHE A 382 -1.54 -5.09 -16.47
N ALA A 383 -1.27 -4.88 -15.17
CA ALA A 383 -2.29 -4.80 -14.13
C ALA A 383 -3.26 -3.62 -14.36
N ALA A 384 -2.74 -2.45 -14.75
CA ALA A 384 -3.55 -1.29 -15.08
C ALA A 384 -4.49 -1.57 -16.26
N LYS A 385 -3.96 -2.19 -17.33
CA LYS A 385 -4.75 -2.56 -18.50
C LYS A 385 -5.85 -3.55 -18.15
N ALA A 386 -5.53 -4.62 -17.42
CA ALA A 386 -6.51 -5.61 -16.98
C ALA A 386 -7.60 -4.96 -16.12
N PHE A 387 -7.20 -4.10 -15.17
CA PHE A 387 -8.16 -3.37 -14.33
C PHE A 387 -9.12 -2.51 -15.16
N LEU A 388 -8.64 -1.79 -16.17
CA LEU A 388 -9.49 -0.98 -17.05
C LEU A 388 -10.45 -1.83 -17.91
N GLU A 389 -10.05 -3.03 -18.28
CA GLU A 389 -10.93 -3.97 -19.00
C GLU A 389 -12.08 -4.46 -18.11
N PHE A 390 -11.81 -4.81 -16.84
CA PHE A 390 -12.86 -5.19 -15.87
C PHE A 390 -13.86 -4.07 -15.54
N GLN A 391 -13.56 -2.80 -15.89
CA GLN A 391 -14.49 -1.69 -15.68
C GLN A 391 -15.48 -1.52 -16.83
N LYS A 392 -15.31 -2.25 -17.95
CA LYS A 392 -16.19 -2.16 -19.12
C LYS A 392 -17.36 -3.16 -19.06
N GLU A 393 -17.21 -4.17 -18.20
CA GLU A 393 -18.23 -5.19 -17.93
C GLU A 393 -19.16 -4.76 -16.77
#